data_651ed9194d416a400a4f390bad061516
#
_entry.id   651ed9194d416a400a4f390bad061516
#
_cell.length_a   1.000
_cell.length_b   1.000
_cell.length_c   1.000
_cell.angle_alpha   90.00
_cell.angle_beta   90.00
_cell.angle_gamma   90.00
#
_symmetry.space_group_name_H-M   'P 1'
#
loop_
_entity.id
_entity.type
_entity.pdbx_description
1 polymer ?
#
loop_
_entity_poly.entity_id
_entity_poly.type
_entity_poly.pdbx_seq_one_letter_code
_entity_poly.pdbx_strand_id
1 'polypeptide(L)'
;TFRNRITFEIADSSGKIIAFGARALDKDAKAKYINSPESAVFSKGRVLYRLKQARELAAKNKAPGLVLAEGYFDVIAFERAGIGAAAPMGTALTEDQLQLVWRSGGEPTLCFDGDVAGRRAADRALDLALPHLGPSRTLKIALLPPGEDPDDVFRRAGADALQAVLASALSASDALFAREKARRPLDTPEARAAFKAGLREAAGKIADPDTKRFYLSELLSRADAALRPVWKPYERGAPRGLGGYGGGGGPPPP
;
A
#
# COMPACT_ATOMS: atom_id res chain seq x y z
N THR A 1 16.62 21.65 21.01
CA THR A 1 17.21 22.84 20.47
C THR A 1 17.66 22.59 19.03
N PHE A 2 17.01 23.24 18.08
CA PHE A 2 17.16 23.01 16.64
C PHE A 2 18.28 23.91 16.07
N ARG A 3 19.54 23.43 16.13
CA ARG A 3 20.68 24.15 15.55
C ARG A 3 20.96 23.64 14.13
N ASN A 4 21.18 24.55 13.19
CA ASN A 4 21.45 24.24 11.76
C ASN A 4 20.41 23.29 11.13
N ARG A 5 19.10 23.64 11.28
CA ARG A 5 17.98 22.81 10.84
C ARG A 5 16.87 23.66 10.23
N ILE A 6 16.20 23.11 9.26
CA ILE A 6 14.89 23.61 8.81
C ILE A 6 13.85 23.10 9.80
N THR A 7 12.97 23.99 10.29
CA THR A 7 11.91 23.65 11.23
C THR A 7 10.55 23.57 10.53
N PHE A 8 9.71 22.65 10.99
CA PHE A 8 8.33 22.45 10.55
C PHE A 8 7.41 22.63 11.74
N GLU A 9 6.43 23.51 11.59
CA GLU A 9 5.43 23.73 12.61
C GLU A 9 4.48 22.54 12.68
N ILE A 10 4.28 22.00 13.88
CA ILE A 10 3.33 20.93 14.17
C ILE A 10 2.16 21.56 14.91
N ALA A 11 0.97 21.50 14.30
CA ALA A 11 -0.24 22.06 14.86
C ALA A 11 -1.23 20.95 15.28
N ASP A 12 -2.08 21.25 16.25
CA ASP A 12 -3.24 20.43 16.58
C ASP A 12 -4.34 20.54 15.51
N SER A 13 -5.45 19.83 15.74
CA SER A 13 -6.60 19.83 14.81
C SER A 13 -7.29 21.19 14.66
N SER A 14 -7.08 22.12 15.60
CA SER A 14 -7.59 23.50 15.54
C SER A 14 -6.68 24.43 14.75
N GLY A 15 -5.41 24.03 14.55
CA GLY A 15 -4.37 24.79 13.88
C GLY A 15 -3.46 25.56 14.85
N LYS A 16 -3.55 25.33 16.15
CA LYS A 16 -2.65 25.90 17.15
C LYS A 16 -1.32 25.14 17.11
N ILE A 17 -0.20 25.85 17.01
CA ILE A 17 1.14 25.26 17.05
C ILE A 17 1.40 24.70 18.43
N ILE A 18 1.74 23.41 18.49
CA ILE A 18 1.98 22.66 19.73
C ILE A 18 3.38 22.05 19.81
N ALA A 19 4.09 21.97 18.69
CA ALA A 19 5.43 21.40 18.60
C ALA A 19 6.14 21.84 17.31
N PHE A 20 7.39 21.41 17.17
CA PHE A 20 8.17 21.57 15.94
C PHE A 20 8.86 20.26 15.59
N GLY A 21 8.86 19.94 14.30
CA GLY A 21 9.80 19.00 13.70
C GLY A 21 10.98 19.75 13.10
N ALA A 22 12.11 19.08 12.91
CA ALA A 22 13.24 19.70 12.25
C ALA A 22 14.10 18.71 11.47
N ARG A 23 14.55 19.13 10.29
CA ARG A 23 15.50 18.38 9.45
C ARG A 23 16.85 19.08 9.46
N ALA A 24 17.93 18.31 9.66
CA ALA A 24 19.29 18.81 9.58
C ALA A 24 19.62 19.33 8.17
N LEU A 25 20.29 20.46 8.07
CA LEU A 25 20.91 20.97 6.85
C LEU A 25 22.23 20.26 6.55
N ASP A 26 22.90 19.81 7.59
CA ASP A 26 24.16 19.09 7.50
C ASP A 26 23.89 17.61 7.16
N LYS A 27 24.62 17.09 6.17
CA LYS A 27 24.53 15.69 5.72
C LYS A 27 25.07 14.72 6.77
N ASP A 28 26.06 15.14 7.58
CA ASP A 28 26.74 14.34 8.58
C ASP A 28 26.08 14.42 9.97
N ALA A 29 24.91 15.06 10.07
CA ALA A 29 24.20 15.18 11.33
C ALA A 29 23.81 13.79 11.89
N LYS A 30 24.10 13.54 13.18
CA LYS A 30 23.77 12.30 13.89
C LYS A 30 22.30 11.87 13.72
N ALA A 31 21.38 12.83 13.64
CA ALA A 31 19.96 12.60 13.39
C ALA A 31 19.50 13.52 12.26
N LYS A 32 19.05 12.92 11.14
CA LYS A 32 18.50 13.64 9.99
C LYS A 32 17.24 14.42 10.40
N TYR A 33 16.36 13.81 11.17
CA TYR A 33 15.12 14.41 11.70
C TYR A 33 15.10 14.34 13.21
N ILE A 34 14.60 15.39 13.86
CA ILE A 34 14.28 15.44 15.27
C ILE A 34 12.95 16.17 15.45
N ASN A 35 12.21 15.84 16.50
CA ASN A 35 10.97 16.53 16.87
C ASN A 35 11.09 17.09 18.29
N SER A 36 10.21 18.00 18.64
CA SER A 36 10.01 18.42 20.03
C SER A 36 9.80 17.18 20.92
N PRO A 37 10.23 17.22 22.18
CA PRO A 37 9.91 16.16 23.13
C PRO A 37 8.40 16.06 23.38
N GLU A 38 7.94 14.90 23.83
CA GLU A 38 6.58 14.71 24.31
C GLU A 38 6.24 15.73 25.39
N SER A 39 5.01 16.22 25.42
CA SER A 39 4.53 17.19 26.41
C SER A 39 3.04 17.00 26.67
N ALA A 40 2.48 17.74 27.62
CA ALA A 40 1.03 17.69 27.91
C ALA A 40 0.14 18.03 26.70
N VAL A 41 0.66 18.78 25.72
CA VAL A 41 -0.08 19.22 24.52
C VAL A 41 0.37 18.53 23.24
N PHE A 42 1.45 17.77 23.28
CA PHE A 42 2.03 17.13 22.10
C PHE A 42 2.42 15.68 22.37
N SER A 43 1.82 14.76 21.65
CA SER A 43 2.20 13.36 21.57
C SER A 43 2.31 12.93 20.10
N LYS A 44 3.50 12.44 19.70
CA LYS A 44 3.79 12.04 18.31
C LYS A 44 2.81 11.00 17.77
N GLY A 45 2.37 10.09 18.63
CA GLY A 45 1.43 9.03 18.26
C GLY A 45 -0.02 9.47 18.11
N ARG A 46 -0.35 10.72 18.48
CA ARG A 46 -1.72 11.25 18.48
C ARG A 46 -1.92 12.43 17.58
N VAL A 47 -0.89 12.89 16.89
CA VAL A 47 -0.93 14.07 16.02
C VAL A 47 -0.40 13.66 14.65
N LEU A 48 -0.96 14.28 13.60
CA LEU A 48 -0.47 14.17 12.23
C LEU A 48 -0.01 15.55 11.75
N TYR A 49 1.14 15.59 11.12
CA TYR A 49 1.65 16.80 10.49
C TYR A 49 0.69 17.26 9.39
N ARG A 50 0.34 18.55 9.40
CA ARG A 50 -0.51 19.23 8.38
C ARG A 50 -1.95 18.69 8.27
N LEU A 51 -2.48 18.00 9.27
CA LEU A 51 -3.83 17.39 9.19
C LEU A 51 -4.93 18.42 8.89
N LYS A 52 -4.87 19.63 9.50
CA LYS A 52 -5.85 20.69 9.25
C LYS A 52 -5.82 21.16 7.81
N GLN A 53 -4.63 21.51 7.31
CA GLN A 53 -4.41 21.95 5.94
C GLN A 53 -4.81 20.87 4.91
N ALA A 54 -4.51 19.60 5.21
CA ALA A 54 -4.93 18.47 4.39
C ALA A 54 -6.45 18.39 4.26
N ARG A 55 -7.19 18.55 5.36
CA ARG A 55 -8.66 18.57 5.37
C ARG A 55 -9.23 19.72 4.55
N GLU A 56 -8.70 20.93 4.74
CA GLU A 56 -9.11 22.11 4.01
C GLU A 56 -8.90 21.97 2.50
N LEU A 57 -7.73 21.42 2.10
CA LEU A 57 -7.39 21.23 0.70
C LEU A 57 -8.22 20.09 0.07
N ALA A 58 -8.44 18.99 0.78
CA ALA A 58 -9.29 17.89 0.32
C ALA A 58 -10.74 18.34 0.13
N ALA A 59 -11.28 19.11 1.08
CA ALA A 59 -12.63 19.67 0.99
C ALA A 59 -12.77 20.65 -0.19
N LYS A 60 -11.80 21.55 -0.38
CA LYS A 60 -11.76 22.48 -1.49
C LYS A 60 -11.77 21.77 -2.85
N ASN A 61 -11.02 20.70 -2.98
CA ASN A 61 -10.86 19.97 -4.23
C ASN A 61 -11.85 18.79 -4.37
N LYS A 62 -12.80 18.64 -3.43
CA LYS A 62 -13.77 17.54 -3.40
C LYS A 62 -13.12 16.16 -3.52
N ALA A 63 -11.95 16.00 -2.88
CA ALA A 63 -11.20 14.76 -2.91
C ALA A 63 -11.97 13.64 -2.16
N PRO A 64 -11.83 12.37 -2.58
CA PRO A 64 -12.54 11.24 -1.96
C PRO A 64 -12.06 10.95 -0.54
N GLY A 65 -10.89 11.45 -0.15
CA GLY A 65 -10.29 11.30 1.18
C GLY A 65 -8.93 12.00 1.26
N LEU A 66 -8.28 11.86 2.42
CA LEU A 66 -6.94 12.39 2.64
C LEU A 66 -5.87 11.42 2.16
N VAL A 67 -4.70 11.96 1.79
CA VAL A 67 -3.48 11.16 1.63
C VAL A 67 -2.73 11.13 2.95
N LEU A 68 -2.26 9.95 3.36
CA LEU A 68 -1.31 9.79 4.45
C LEU A 68 0.03 9.37 3.86
N ALA A 69 1.04 10.26 3.96
CA ALA A 69 2.40 10.05 3.49
C ALA A 69 3.35 9.69 4.65
N GLU A 70 4.62 9.39 4.36
CA GLU A 70 5.56 8.95 5.40
C GLU A 70 6.20 10.12 6.16
N GLY A 71 6.46 11.26 5.50
CA GLY A 71 7.22 12.35 6.09
C GLY A 71 6.83 13.76 5.68
N TYR A 72 7.59 14.73 6.21
CA TYR A 72 7.33 16.17 6.02
C TYR A 72 7.42 16.61 4.55
N PHE A 73 8.44 16.13 3.83
CA PHE A 73 8.66 16.54 2.44
C PHE A 73 7.64 15.92 1.50
N ASP A 74 7.20 14.72 1.80
CA ASP A 74 6.16 14.04 1.03
C ASP A 74 4.85 14.81 1.09
N VAL A 75 4.48 15.26 2.30
CA VAL A 75 3.30 16.13 2.51
C VAL A 75 3.43 17.42 1.71
N ILE A 76 4.62 18.05 1.73
CA ILE A 76 4.86 19.28 0.97
C ILE A 76 4.76 19.03 -0.54
N ALA A 77 5.25 17.91 -1.05
CA ALA A 77 5.13 17.52 -2.45
C ALA A 77 3.66 17.35 -2.86
N PHE A 78 2.88 16.63 -2.06
CA PHE A 78 1.43 16.48 -2.28
C PHE A 78 0.70 17.83 -2.22
N GLU A 79 1.01 18.68 -1.24
CA GLU A 79 0.40 20.00 -1.11
C GLU A 79 0.69 20.89 -2.33
N ARG A 80 1.93 20.86 -2.86
CA ARG A 80 2.32 21.55 -4.11
C ARG A 80 1.55 21.00 -5.33
N ALA A 81 1.20 19.73 -5.32
CA ALA A 81 0.35 19.11 -6.33
C ALA A 81 -1.16 19.40 -6.13
N GLY A 82 -1.54 20.18 -5.12
CA GLY A 82 -2.94 20.44 -4.80
C GLY A 82 -3.66 19.29 -4.10
N ILE A 83 -2.92 18.35 -3.50
CA ILE A 83 -3.45 17.16 -2.86
C ILE A 83 -3.34 17.30 -1.34
N GLY A 84 -4.47 17.11 -0.63
CA GLY A 84 -4.51 17.17 0.83
C GLY A 84 -3.81 15.97 1.46
N ALA A 85 -2.63 16.18 2.04
CA ALA A 85 -1.83 15.13 2.65
C ALA A 85 -1.42 15.46 4.09
N ALA A 86 -1.30 14.43 4.92
CA ALA A 86 -0.79 14.48 6.28
C ALA A 86 0.25 13.36 6.50
N ALA A 87 1.06 13.44 7.56
CA ALA A 87 2.04 12.39 7.84
C ALA A 87 2.22 12.16 9.35
N PRO A 88 2.57 10.92 9.77
CA PRO A 88 3.19 10.65 11.06
C PRO A 88 4.54 11.38 11.17
N MET A 89 5.00 11.58 12.39
CA MET A 89 6.23 12.37 12.63
C MET A 89 7.41 11.48 13.02
N GLY A 90 7.92 10.71 12.04
CA GLY A 90 9.12 9.88 12.25
C GLY A 90 8.87 8.63 13.10
N THR A 91 7.63 8.18 13.18
CA THR A 91 7.20 6.92 13.82
C THR A 91 6.31 6.13 12.86
N ALA A 92 6.18 4.82 13.08
CA ALA A 92 5.15 4.06 12.41
C ALA A 92 3.76 4.64 12.71
N LEU A 93 2.83 4.50 11.77
CA LEU A 93 1.43 4.88 11.94
C LEU A 93 0.84 4.20 13.18
N THR A 94 0.13 4.97 14.00
CA THR A 94 -0.56 4.48 15.19
C THR A 94 -2.06 4.35 14.95
N GLU A 95 -2.74 3.61 15.84
CA GLU A 95 -4.21 3.50 15.82
C GLU A 95 -4.87 4.86 16.01
N ASP A 96 -4.42 5.67 16.98
CA ASP A 96 -4.94 7.01 17.23
C ASP A 96 -4.84 7.90 15.97
N GLN A 97 -3.73 7.83 15.26
CA GLN A 97 -3.53 8.57 14.01
C GLN A 97 -4.45 8.06 12.89
N LEU A 98 -4.62 6.75 12.75
CA LEU A 98 -5.53 6.17 11.78
C LEU A 98 -6.99 6.58 12.06
N GLN A 99 -7.41 6.59 13.32
CA GLN A 99 -8.72 7.09 13.75
C GLN A 99 -8.90 8.59 13.41
N LEU A 100 -7.84 9.42 13.53
CA LEU A 100 -7.88 10.82 13.12
C LEU A 100 -8.14 10.99 11.63
N VAL A 101 -7.53 10.14 10.80
CA VAL A 101 -7.72 10.17 9.35
C VAL A 101 -9.15 9.77 8.99
N TRP A 102 -9.69 8.70 9.54
CA TRP A 102 -11.08 8.29 9.30
C TRP A 102 -12.11 9.34 9.78
N ARG A 103 -11.85 10.01 10.91
CA ARG A 103 -12.69 11.13 11.37
C ARG A 103 -12.64 12.36 10.46
N SER A 104 -11.68 12.43 9.56
CA SER A 104 -11.61 13.49 8.55
C SER A 104 -12.60 13.31 7.40
N GLY A 105 -13.25 12.14 7.33
CA GLY A 105 -14.19 11.77 6.27
C GLY A 105 -13.53 11.21 5.02
N GLY A 106 -14.31 10.50 4.22
CA GLY A 106 -13.87 9.88 2.98
C GLY A 106 -13.03 8.61 3.15
N GLU A 107 -12.51 8.13 2.04
CA GLU A 107 -11.65 6.95 1.97
C GLU A 107 -10.17 7.37 1.89
N PRO A 108 -9.39 7.27 2.98
CA PRO A 108 -8.01 7.69 2.97
C PRO A 108 -7.14 6.78 2.09
N THR A 109 -6.14 7.39 1.45
CA THR A 109 -5.09 6.66 0.73
C THR A 109 -3.78 6.76 1.50
N LEU A 110 -3.25 5.63 1.94
CA LEU A 110 -1.93 5.53 2.56
C LEU A 110 -0.91 5.36 1.45
N CYS A 111 -0.03 6.34 1.27
CA CYS A 111 0.98 6.36 0.22
C CYS A 111 2.36 6.12 0.81
N PHE A 112 3.05 5.11 0.28
CA PHE A 112 4.35 4.66 0.76
C PHE A 112 5.39 4.70 -0.34
N ASP A 113 6.65 4.85 0.04
CA ASP A 113 7.80 4.83 -0.86
C ASP A 113 7.89 3.52 -1.65
N GLY A 114 8.42 3.58 -2.85
CA GLY A 114 8.53 2.43 -3.76
C GLY A 114 9.63 1.43 -3.40
N ASP A 115 10.22 1.53 -2.21
CA ASP A 115 11.31 0.69 -1.73
C ASP A 115 10.84 -0.46 -0.81
N VAL A 116 11.80 -1.22 -0.29
CA VAL A 116 11.51 -2.35 0.62
C VAL A 116 10.98 -1.85 1.97
N ALA A 117 11.44 -0.68 2.44
CA ALA A 117 11.00 -0.12 3.72
C ALA A 117 9.57 0.38 3.63
N GLY A 118 9.20 1.09 2.54
CA GLY A 118 7.84 1.54 2.26
C GLY A 118 6.85 0.37 2.12
N ARG A 119 7.23 -0.73 1.41
CA ARG A 119 6.38 -1.93 1.35
C ARG A 119 6.13 -2.54 2.72
N ARG A 120 7.16 -2.63 3.57
CA ARG A 120 7.01 -3.10 4.96
C ARG A 120 6.15 -2.16 5.79
N ALA A 121 6.23 -0.85 5.55
CA ALA A 121 5.37 0.13 6.22
C ALA A 121 3.91 -0.02 5.77
N ALA A 122 3.66 -0.24 4.49
CA ALA A 122 2.33 -0.55 3.94
C ALA A 122 1.73 -1.81 4.58
N ASP A 123 2.52 -2.89 4.70
CA ASP A 123 2.07 -4.13 5.34
C ASP A 123 1.69 -3.92 6.81
N ARG A 124 2.53 -3.17 7.57
CA ARG A 124 2.22 -2.83 8.96
C ARG A 124 0.97 -1.96 9.10
N ALA A 125 0.80 -0.98 8.21
CA ALA A 125 -0.37 -0.12 8.21
C ALA A 125 -1.65 -0.89 7.89
N LEU A 126 -1.58 -1.84 6.94
CA LEU A 126 -2.69 -2.73 6.63
C LEU A 126 -3.05 -3.63 7.84
N ASP A 127 -2.04 -4.25 8.49
CA ASP A 127 -2.27 -5.07 9.68
C ASP A 127 -2.87 -4.25 10.85
N LEU A 128 -2.45 -3.01 11.02
CA LEU A 128 -3.01 -2.07 12.02
C LEU A 128 -4.48 -1.75 11.69
N ALA A 129 -4.82 -1.60 10.43
CA ALA A 129 -6.16 -1.20 10.00
C ALA A 129 -7.17 -2.34 10.05
N LEU A 130 -6.76 -3.59 9.79
CA LEU A 130 -7.65 -4.75 9.67
C LEU A 130 -8.68 -4.87 10.79
N PRO A 131 -8.33 -4.75 12.11
CA PRO A 131 -9.32 -4.86 13.20
C PRO A 131 -10.41 -3.79 13.16
N HIS A 132 -10.11 -2.66 12.53
CA HIS A 132 -10.94 -1.47 12.54
C HIS A 132 -11.76 -1.26 11.25
N LEU A 133 -11.55 -2.09 10.23
CA LEU A 133 -12.30 -2.03 8.97
C LEU A 133 -13.79 -2.30 9.22
N GLY A 134 -14.63 -1.55 8.51
CA GLY A 134 -16.09 -1.63 8.63
C GLY A 134 -16.77 -0.79 7.57
N PRO A 135 -18.13 -0.72 7.56
CA PRO A 135 -18.91 -0.04 6.51
C PRO A 135 -18.49 1.43 6.23
N SER A 136 -18.01 2.13 7.27
CA SER A 136 -17.57 3.55 7.16
C SER A 136 -16.07 3.73 7.38
N ARG A 137 -15.31 2.64 7.43
CA ARG A 137 -13.88 2.65 7.71
C ARG A 137 -13.16 1.74 6.73
N THR A 138 -12.78 2.32 5.63
CA THR A 138 -11.96 1.67 4.61
C THR A 138 -10.69 2.48 4.36
N LEU A 139 -9.78 1.97 3.54
CA LEU A 139 -8.59 2.68 3.09
C LEU A 139 -8.08 2.11 1.77
N LYS A 140 -7.23 2.88 1.13
CA LYS A 140 -6.43 2.43 -0.02
C LYS A 140 -4.94 2.47 0.30
N ILE A 141 -4.19 1.61 -0.37
CA ILE A 141 -2.73 1.56 -0.31
C ILE A 141 -2.16 1.94 -1.68
N ALA A 142 -1.38 2.99 -1.73
CA ALA A 142 -0.59 3.38 -2.89
C ALA A 142 0.89 3.10 -2.62
N LEU A 143 1.58 2.57 -3.62
CA LEU A 143 3.04 2.43 -3.63
C LEU A 143 3.59 3.29 -4.76
N LEU A 144 4.59 4.08 -4.46
CA LEU A 144 5.31 4.88 -5.45
C LEU A 144 6.15 3.99 -6.38
N PRO A 145 6.61 4.50 -7.51
CA PRO A 145 7.55 3.79 -8.38
C PRO A 145 8.81 3.37 -7.61
N PRO A 146 9.47 2.27 -8.01
CA PRO A 146 10.65 1.76 -7.30
C PRO A 146 11.74 2.82 -7.10
N GLY A 147 12.11 3.07 -5.85
CA GLY A 147 13.19 3.98 -5.46
C GLY A 147 12.82 5.47 -5.50
N GLU A 148 11.56 5.82 -5.75
CA GLU A 148 11.09 7.20 -5.74
C GLU A 148 10.28 7.50 -4.47
N ASP A 149 10.38 8.74 -3.98
CA ASP A 149 9.50 9.35 -2.99
C ASP A 149 8.51 10.34 -3.68
N PRO A 150 7.53 10.90 -2.97
CA PRO A 150 6.56 11.84 -3.57
C PRO A 150 7.22 13.10 -4.16
N ASP A 151 8.33 13.60 -3.57
CA ASP A 151 9.04 14.78 -4.09
C ASP A 151 9.75 14.43 -5.41
N ASP A 152 10.33 13.23 -5.53
CA ASP A 152 10.96 12.74 -6.76
C ASP A 152 9.94 12.63 -7.89
N VAL A 153 8.79 11.99 -7.64
CA VAL A 153 7.70 11.87 -8.63
C VAL A 153 7.21 13.24 -9.06
N PHE A 154 6.97 14.15 -8.10
CA PHE A 154 6.50 15.50 -8.40
C PHE A 154 7.51 16.31 -9.22
N ARG A 155 8.80 16.25 -8.88
CA ARG A 155 9.85 16.95 -9.62
C ARG A 155 10.02 16.44 -11.03
N ARG A 156 9.90 15.12 -11.22
CA ARG A 156 10.09 14.48 -12.52
C ARG A 156 8.91 14.72 -13.46
N ALA A 157 7.67 14.62 -12.96
CA ALA A 157 6.50 14.52 -13.81
C ALA A 157 5.27 15.31 -13.31
N GLY A 158 5.43 16.16 -12.28
CA GLY A 158 4.40 17.10 -11.82
C GLY A 158 3.23 16.45 -11.07
N ALA A 159 2.17 17.26 -10.90
CA ALA A 159 0.99 16.87 -10.12
C ALA A 159 0.23 15.68 -10.70
N ASP A 160 0.13 15.59 -12.02
CA ASP A 160 -0.62 14.53 -12.71
C ASP A 160 -0.03 13.14 -12.43
N ALA A 161 1.31 13.05 -12.28
CA ALA A 161 1.96 11.79 -11.95
C ALA A 161 1.62 11.32 -10.52
N LEU A 162 1.59 12.22 -9.54
CA LEU A 162 1.13 11.89 -8.18
C LEU A 162 -0.34 11.49 -8.17
N GLN A 163 -1.19 12.18 -8.94
CA GLN A 163 -2.60 11.80 -9.07
C GLN A 163 -2.76 10.42 -9.70
N ALA A 164 -1.96 10.07 -10.72
CA ALA A 164 -1.95 8.75 -11.34
C ALA A 164 -1.56 7.64 -10.34
N VAL A 165 -0.55 7.89 -9.49
CA VAL A 165 -0.17 6.97 -8.41
C VAL A 165 -1.34 6.74 -7.45
N LEU A 166 -2.01 7.81 -7.01
CA LEU A 166 -3.17 7.69 -6.11
C LEU A 166 -4.36 7.01 -6.78
N ALA A 167 -4.58 7.24 -8.08
CA ALA A 167 -5.63 6.57 -8.84
C ALA A 167 -5.39 5.06 -8.99
N SER A 168 -4.13 4.62 -8.98
CA SER A 168 -3.74 3.20 -9.01
C SER A 168 -3.73 2.52 -7.64
N ALA A 169 -4.09 3.24 -6.57
CA ALA A 169 -4.08 2.70 -5.21
C ALA A 169 -5.00 1.49 -5.07
N LEU A 170 -4.49 0.46 -4.43
CA LEU A 170 -5.22 -0.78 -4.15
C LEU A 170 -6.18 -0.59 -2.98
N SER A 171 -7.36 -1.17 -3.07
CA SER A 171 -8.23 -1.33 -1.89
C SER A 171 -7.53 -2.16 -0.80
N ALA A 172 -8.00 -2.06 0.45
CA ALA A 172 -7.45 -2.89 1.52
C ALA A 172 -7.58 -4.41 1.21
N SER A 173 -8.66 -4.83 0.55
CA SER A 173 -8.86 -6.21 0.09
C SER A 173 -7.83 -6.61 -0.98
N ASP A 174 -7.60 -5.74 -1.98
CA ASP A 174 -6.63 -5.98 -3.05
C ASP A 174 -5.20 -6.03 -2.51
N ALA A 175 -4.84 -5.08 -1.64
CA ALA A 175 -3.53 -5.04 -1.00
C ALA A 175 -3.27 -6.29 -0.15
N LEU A 176 -4.27 -6.73 0.61
CA LEU A 176 -4.19 -7.95 1.40
C LEU A 176 -4.00 -9.20 0.51
N PHE A 177 -4.78 -9.31 -0.56
CA PHE A 177 -4.65 -10.41 -1.51
C PHE A 177 -3.27 -10.44 -2.17
N ALA A 178 -2.80 -9.29 -2.66
CA ALA A 178 -1.49 -9.16 -3.30
C ALA A 178 -0.35 -9.54 -2.34
N ARG A 179 -0.41 -9.06 -1.09
CA ARG A 179 0.55 -9.37 -0.04
C ARG A 179 0.63 -10.87 0.25
N GLU A 180 -0.50 -11.51 0.49
CA GLU A 180 -0.52 -12.94 0.82
C GLU A 180 -0.05 -13.79 -0.37
N LYS A 181 -0.41 -13.41 -1.60
CA LYS A 181 0.03 -14.08 -2.82
C LYS A 181 1.54 -13.97 -3.04
N ALA A 182 2.14 -12.83 -2.69
CA ALA A 182 3.57 -12.60 -2.89
C ALA A 182 4.47 -13.32 -1.86
N ARG A 183 3.91 -13.82 -0.75
CA ARG A 183 4.71 -14.44 0.33
C ARG A 183 5.44 -15.71 -0.07
N ARG A 184 4.93 -16.46 -1.06
CA ARG A 184 5.52 -17.73 -1.51
C ARG A 184 5.04 -18.13 -2.90
N PRO A 185 5.81 -18.91 -3.66
CA PRO A 185 5.32 -19.55 -4.88
C PRO A 185 4.10 -20.44 -4.59
N LEU A 186 3.15 -20.51 -5.53
CA LEU A 186 1.89 -21.27 -5.38
C LEU A 186 1.90 -22.57 -6.22
N ASP A 187 3.05 -23.19 -6.35
CA ASP A 187 3.31 -24.34 -7.21
C ASP A 187 2.93 -25.70 -6.54
N THR A 188 2.94 -25.77 -5.20
CA THR A 188 2.56 -26.98 -4.47
C THR A 188 1.17 -26.87 -3.83
N PRO A 189 0.48 -28.02 -3.59
CA PRO A 189 -0.79 -28.04 -2.85
C PRO A 189 -0.69 -27.41 -1.46
N GLU A 190 0.42 -27.64 -0.74
CA GLU A 190 0.67 -27.13 0.61
C GLU A 190 0.83 -25.61 0.57
N ALA A 191 1.56 -25.04 -0.42
CA ALA A 191 1.72 -23.61 -0.61
C ALA A 191 0.38 -22.93 -0.92
N ARG A 192 -0.47 -23.56 -1.74
CA ARG A 192 -1.84 -23.10 -2.03
C ARG A 192 -2.73 -23.11 -0.81
N ALA A 193 -2.65 -24.20 -0.01
CA ALA A 193 -3.38 -24.31 1.26
C ALA A 193 -2.94 -23.23 2.25
N ALA A 194 -1.63 -23.00 2.38
CA ALA A 194 -1.05 -21.97 3.24
C ALA A 194 -1.42 -20.54 2.78
N PHE A 195 -1.49 -20.27 1.48
CA PHE A 195 -1.99 -19.00 0.95
C PHE A 195 -3.43 -18.73 1.38
N LYS A 196 -4.33 -19.70 1.19
CA LYS A 196 -5.73 -19.58 1.64
C LYS A 196 -5.85 -19.45 3.16
N ALA A 197 -5.00 -20.14 3.92
CA ALA A 197 -4.96 -19.99 5.38
C ALA A 197 -4.54 -18.58 5.80
N GLY A 198 -3.51 -18.00 5.17
CA GLY A 198 -3.08 -16.61 5.42
C GLY A 198 -4.19 -15.58 5.14
N LEU A 199 -4.94 -15.75 4.05
CA LEU A 199 -6.10 -14.90 3.76
C LEU A 199 -7.18 -15.00 4.84
N ARG A 200 -7.48 -16.22 5.32
CA ARG A 200 -8.46 -16.43 6.42
C ARG A 200 -7.98 -15.80 7.73
N GLU A 201 -6.72 -16.01 8.08
CA GLU A 201 -6.13 -15.44 9.29
C GLU A 201 -6.20 -13.92 9.28
N ALA A 202 -5.77 -13.29 8.18
CA ALA A 202 -5.79 -11.84 8.07
C ALA A 202 -7.21 -11.27 8.10
N ALA A 203 -8.14 -11.81 7.29
CA ALA A 203 -9.54 -11.38 7.31
C ALA A 203 -10.22 -11.69 8.66
N GLY A 204 -9.76 -12.72 9.37
CA GLY A 204 -10.22 -13.07 10.71
C GLY A 204 -10.01 -11.97 11.76
N LYS A 205 -9.01 -11.08 11.54
CA LYS A 205 -8.70 -9.93 12.41
C LYS A 205 -9.77 -8.83 12.35
N ILE A 206 -10.57 -8.75 11.29
CA ILE A 206 -11.64 -7.76 11.13
C ILE A 206 -12.68 -7.96 12.24
N ALA A 207 -12.95 -6.90 13.03
CA ALA A 207 -13.88 -7.01 14.15
C ALA A 207 -15.35 -6.97 13.70
N ASP A 208 -15.67 -6.15 12.69
CA ASP A 208 -17.04 -6.05 12.15
C ASP A 208 -17.44 -7.36 11.45
N PRO A 209 -18.53 -8.03 11.89
CA PRO A 209 -18.88 -9.36 11.43
C PRO A 209 -19.29 -9.41 9.95
N ASP A 210 -19.99 -8.40 9.46
CA ASP A 210 -20.42 -8.37 8.06
C ASP A 210 -19.25 -8.06 7.13
N THR A 211 -18.42 -7.08 7.46
CA THR A 211 -17.19 -6.79 6.71
C THR A 211 -16.28 -8.01 6.68
N LYS A 212 -16.05 -8.68 7.81
CA LYS A 212 -15.29 -9.93 7.87
C LYS A 212 -15.84 -10.98 6.92
N ARG A 213 -17.15 -11.21 6.94
CA ARG A 213 -17.81 -12.19 6.09
C ARG A 213 -17.60 -11.90 4.60
N PHE A 214 -17.75 -10.63 4.19
CA PHE A 214 -17.54 -10.23 2.81
C PHE A 214 -16.07 -10.35 2.39
N TYR A 215 -15.12 -9.92 3.23
CA TYR A 215 -13.69 -10.13 2.98
C TYR A 215 -13.33 -11.60 2.80
N LEU A 216 -13.80 -12.48 3.69
CA LEU A 216 -13.56 -13.92 3.58
C LEU A 216 -14.12 -14.49 2.28
N SER A 217 -15.36 -14.16 1.95
CA SER A 217 -16.02 -14.64 0.73
C SER A 217 -15.27 -14.18 -0.53
N GLU A 218 -14.97 -12.88 -0.63
CA GLU A 218 -14.28 -12.31 -1.78
C GLU A 218 -12.86 -12.86 -1.94
N LEU A 219 -12.05 -12.81 -0.88
CA LEU A 219 -10.66 -13.23 -0.93
C LEU A 219 -10.52 -14.72 -1.26
N LEU A 220 -11.39 -15.59 -0.70
CA LEU A 220 -11.35 -17.03 -0.99
C LEU A 220 -11.84 -17.32 -2.40
N SER A 221 -12.87 -16.64 -2.89
CA SER A 221 -13.33 -16.78 -4.27
C SER A 221 -12.24 -16.39 -5.26
N ARG A 222 -11.55 -15.27 -5.01
CA ARG A 222 -10.41 -14.80 -5.83
C ARG A 222 -9.23 -15.79 -5.77
N ALA A 223 -8.95 -16.35 -4.58
CA ALA A 223 -7.92 -17.36 -4.43
C ALA A 223 -8.25 -18.62 -5.24
N ASP A 224 -9.50 -19.10 -5.20
CA ASP A 224 -9.93 -20.24 -5.98
C ASP A 224 -9.83 -19.98 -7.49
N ALA A 225 -10.20 -18.79 -7.94
CA ALA A 225 -10.04 -18.40 -9.33
C ALA A 225 -8.57 -18.35 -9.77
N ALA A 226 -7.69 -17.77 -8.93
CA ALA A 226 -6.25 -17.66 -9.20
C ALA A 226 -5.51 -19.01 -9.17
N LEU A 227 -6.04 -19.99 -8.45
CA LEU A 227 -5.45 -21.33 -8.30
C LEU A 227 -6.03 -22.36 -9.28
N ARG A 228 -7.01 -22.01 -10.09
CA ARG A 228 -7.56 -22.93 -11.12
C ARG A 228 -6.44 -23.32 -12.08
N PRO A 229 -6.28 -24.62 -12.38
CA PRO A 229 -5.35 -25.05 -13.42
C PRO A 229 -5.73 -24.39 -14.74
N VAL A 230 -4.78 -23.74 -15.40
CA VAL A 230 -4.97 -23.37 -16.80
C VAL A 230 -4.93 -24.67 -17.59
N TRP A 231 -6.09 -25.20 -17.94
CA TRP A 231 -6.18 -26.35 -18.82
C TRP A 231 -5.57 -25.93 -20.17
N LYS A 232 -4.38 -26.44 -20.49
CA LYS A 232 -3.85 -26.38 -21.85
C LYS A 232 -4.51 -27.50 -22.64
N PRO A 233 -5.22 -27.21 -23.77
CA PRO A 233 -5.71 -28.26 -24.62
C PRO A 233 -4.52 -29.17 -25.00
N TYR A 234 -4.72 -30.47 -24.89
CA TYR A 234 -3.74 -31.44 -25.38
C TYR A 234 -3.61 -31.23 -26.92
N GLU A 235 -2.50 -30.65 -27.34
CA GLU A 235 -2.16 -30.63 -28.76
C GLU A 235 -1.95 -32.07 -29.16
N ARG A 236 -2.92 -32.65 -29.87
CA ARG A 236 -2.73 -33.95 -30.52
C ARG A 236 -1.53 -33.79 -31.43
N GLY A 237 -0.41 -34.38 -31.04
CA GLY A 237 0.75 -34.50 -31.91
C GLY A 237 0.30 -34.99 -33.28
N ALA A 238 0.79 -34.38 -34.34
CA ALA A 238 0.53 -34.81 -35.71
C ALA A 238 0.68 -36.33 -35.82
N PRO A 239 -0.23 -37.03 -36.51
CA PRO A 239 -0.12 -38.47 -36.65
C PRO A 239 1.28 -38.80 -37.23
N ARG A 240 2.02 -39.61 -36.50
CA ARG A 240 3.27 -40.20 -37.02
C ARG A 240 2.92 -40.87 -38.32
N GLY A 241 3.45 -40.36 -39.45
CA GLY A 241 3.29 -40.96 -40.75
C GLY A 241 3.65 -42.46 -40.69
N LEU A 242 2.70 -43.29 -41.10
CA LEU A 242 2.93 -44.74 -41.35
C LEU A 242 4.07 -44.79 -42.37
N GLY A 243 5.25 -45.19 -41.91
CA GLY A 243 6.38 -45.53 -42.79
C GLY A 243 5.96 -46.59 -43.78
N GLY A 244 5.96 -46.22 -45.06
CA GLY A 244 5.64 -47.15 -46.15
C GLY A 244 6.57 -48.37 -46.11
N TYR A 245 6.00 -49.55 -45.96
CA TYR A 245 6.71 -50.79 -46.26
C TYR A 245 6.95 -50.86 -47.76
N GLY A 246 8.16 -50.55 -48.15
CA GLY A 246 8.66 -50.81 -49.50
C GLY A 246 8.78 -52.31 -49.72
N GLY A 247 7.84 -52.89 -50.49
CA GLY A 247 7.94 -54.24 -50.95
C GLY A 247 9.04 -54.40 -52.00
N GLY A 248 10.14 -55.04 -51.62
CA GLY A 248 11.13 -55.52 -52.53
C GLY A 248 10.78 -56.96 -52.98
N GLY A 249 10.16 -57.08 -54.16
CA GLY A 249 10.01 -58.35 -54.83
C GLY A 249 11.27 -58.73 -55.54
N GLY A 250 11.99 -59.76 -55.02
CA GLY A 250 13.06 -60.43 -55.78
C GLY A 250 12.50 -61.62 -56.58
N PRO A 251 13.05 -61.94 -57.79
CA PRO A 251 12.56 -63.05 -58.59
C PRO A 251 12.99 -64.41 -58.02
N PRO A 252 12.24 -65.52 -58.31
CA PRO A 252 12.57 -66.86 -57.81
C PRO A 252 13.78 -67.41 -58.54
N PRO A 253 14.59 -68.27 -57.91
CA PRO A 253 15.73 -68.98 -58.54
C PRO A 253 15.25 -70.20 -59.34
N PRO A 254 16.15 -70.80 -60.22
CA PRO A 254 15.79 -71.75 -61.30
C PRO A 254 15.42 -73.12 -60.79
#